data_ee2a60a044fff7a424e24612a41cc7e4
#
_entry.id   ee2a60a044fff7a424e24612a41cc7e4
#
_cell.length_a   1.000
_cell.length_b   1.000
_cell.length_c   1.000
_cell.angle_alpha   90.00
_cell.angle_beta   90.00
_cell.angle_gamma   90.00
#
_symmetry.space_group_name_H-M   'P 1'
#
loop_
_entity.id
_entity.type
_entity.pdbx_description
1 polymer ?
#
loop_
_entity_poly.entity_id
_entity_poly.type
_entity_poly.pdbx_seq_one_letter_code
_entity_poly.pdbx_strand_id
1 'polypeptide(L)'
;MANYFTNRIIFYGEDKEALADLLDKISACVDEPAKNKVRTFLELAGLNSDDAEAYADRHDFFTYLDFAVQENPYGSYFEVQTESAWSANMEGFYKVLRKNYDGKINMVYQSEESGCGIFINSDTEGFFFTDRYRLDYCYGDSSVREYFSTWQETAEFLNAAFPKAKITPYTTLADAVNRIESLYHFDSRKQEHIYLDRFKCSEEEGGLAA
;
A
#
# COMPACT_ATOMS: atom_id res chain seq x y z
N MET A 1 -12.22 14.79 -9.57
CA MET A 1 -10.83 14.31 -9.70
C MET A 1 -10.84 12.86 -9.32
N ALA A 2 -10.18 11.98 -10.05
CA ALA A 2 -10.07 10.58 -9.63
C ALA A 2 -9.11 10.50 -8.44
N ASN A 3 -9.45 9.69 -7.46
CA ASN A 3 -8.55 9.36 -6.36
C ASN A 3 -7.66 8.20 -6.83
N TYR A 4 -6.37 8.36 -6.75
CA TYR A 4 -5.41 7.35 -7.18
C TYR A 4 -4.77 6.67 -5.98
N PHE A 5 -4.82 5.35 -6.01
CA PHE A 5 -4.09 4.49 -5.09
C PHE A 5 -2.72 4.19 -5.66
N THR A 6 -1.69 4.32 -4.84
CA THR A 6 -0.38 3.72 -5.09
C THR A 6 -0.34 2.40 -4.36
N ASN A 7 -0.10 1.31 -5.07
CA ASN A 7 -0.08 -0.03 -4.50
C ASN A 7 1.31 -0.63 -4.64
N ARG A 8 1.83 -1.16 -3.54
CA ARG A 8 3.02 -2.01 -3.49
C ARG A 8 2.54 -3.43 -3.22
N ILE A 9 2.92 -4.36 -4.07
CA ILE A 9 2.44 -5.74 -4.04
C ILE A 9 3.66 -6.66 -3.99
N ILE A 10 3.71 -7.56 -3.02
CA ILE A 10 4.72 -8.61 -2.94
C ILE A 10 4.05 -9.93 -3.27
N PHE A 11 4.55 -10.61 -4.29
CA PHE A 11 4.27 -12.02 -4.56
C PHE A 11 5.38 -12.86 -3.96
N TYR A 12 5.03 -13.89 -3.17
CA TYR A 12 6.01 -14.68 -2.45
C TYR A 12 5.58 -16.16 -2.33
N GLY A 13 6.55 -17.04 -2.16
CA GLY A 13 6.32 -18.47 -2.00
C GLY A 13 7.63 -19.26 -2.03
N GLU A 14 7.51 -20.58 -1.92
CA GLU A 14 8.67 -21.48 -1.99
C GLU A 14 8.98 -21.95 -3.43
N ASP A 15 7.97 -21.91 -4.31
CA ASP A 15 8.09 -22.35 -5.71
C ASP A 15 8.64 -21.22 -6.59
N LYS A 16 9.97 -21.19 -6.74
CA LYS A 16 10.66 -20.16 -7.56
C LYS A 16 10.27 -20.19 -9.04
N GLU A 17 9.95 -21.39 -9.59
CA GLU A 17 9.56 -21.51 -10.99
C GLU A 17 8.19 -20.88 -11.22
N ALA A 18 7.26 -21.08 -10.28
CA ALA A 18 5.95 -20.43 -10.32
C ALA A 18 6.07 -18.90 -10.19
N LEU A 19 6.94 -18.41 -9.31
CA LEU A 19 7.20 -16.97 -9.17
C LEU A 19 7.84 -16.38 -10.43
N ALA A 20 8.80 -17.07 -11.05
CA ALA A 20 9.43 -16.63 -12.29
C ALA A 20 8.42 -16.60 -13.44
N ASP A 21 7.55 -17.61 -13.59
CA ASP A 21 6.48 -17.60 -14.59
C ASP A 21 5.50 -16.43 -14.41
N LEU A 22 5.13 -16.12 -13.17
CA LEU A 22 4.28 -14.96 -12.88
C LEU A 22 4.99 -13.64 -13.22
N LEU A 23 6.26 -13.50 -12.83
CA LEU A 23 7.09 -12.34 -13.12
C LEU A 23 7.21 -12.11 -14.64
N ASP A 24 7.50 -13.16 -15.42
CA ASP A 24 7.60 -13.09 -16.88
C ASP A 24 6.29 -12.63 -17.54
N LYS A 25 5.15 -13.10 -17.04
CA LYS A 25 3.83 -12.67 -17.53
C LYS A 25 3.54 -11.19 -17.25
N ILE A 26 3.93 -10.69 -16.08
CA ILE A 26 3.79 -9.26 -15.74
C ILE A 26 4.76 -8.43 -16.57
N SER A 27 6.03 -8.87 -16.70
CA SER A 27 7.06 -8.20 -17.50
C SER A 27 6.64 -8.02 -18.96
N ALA A 28 6.03 -9.04 -19.55
CA ALA A 28 5.49 -8.96 -20.91
C ALA A 28 4.43 -7.86 -21.11
N CYS A 29 3.77 -7.41 -20.02
CA CYS A 29 2.84 -6.28 -20.05
C CYS A 29 3.57 -4.95 -19.83
N VAL A 30 4.52 -4.92 -18.90
CA VAL A 30 5.23 -3.69 -18.50
C VAL A 30 6.12 -3.15 -19.64
N ASP A 31 6.80 -4.04 -20.37
CA ASP A 31 7.75 -3.68 -21.44
C ASP A 31 7.07 -3.04 -22.66
N GLU A 32 5.77 -3.20 -22.82
CA GLU A 32 5.01 -2.59 -23.92
C GLU A 32 4.08 -1.48 -23.39
N PRO A 33 4.38 -0.18 -23.61
CA PRO A 33 3.57 0.92 -23.08
C PRO A 33 2.08 0.85 -23.43
N ALA A 34 1.73 0.29 -24.60
CA ALA A 34 0.34 0.08 -25.00
C ALA A 34 -0.38 -1.01 -24.20
N LYS A 35 0.38 -1.90 -23.56
CA LYS A 35 -0.11 -3.04 -22.78
C LYS A 35 0.15 -2.89 -21.27
N ASN A 36 0.78 -1.80 -20.86
CA ASN A 36 1.10 -1.54 -19.46
C ASN A 36 -0.17 -1.24 -18.65
N LYS A 37 -1.03 -2.25 -18.54
CA LYS A 37 -2.30 -2.21 -17.78
C LYS A 37 -2.49 -3.50 -17.02
N VAL A 38 -2.95 -3.39 -15.80
CA VAL A 38 -3.32 -4.55 -14.97
C VAL A 38 -4.35 -5.41 -15.71
N ARG A 39 -5.37 -4.81 -16.35
CA ARG A 39 -6.34 -5.53 -17.17
C ARG A 39 -5.69 -6.43 -18.23
N THR A 40 -4.71 -5.92 -18.98
CA THR A 40 -4.00 -6.70 -20.00
C THR A 40 -3.29 -7.92 -19.40
N PHE A 41 -2.65 -7.73 -18.23
CA PHE A 41 -2.07 -8.84 -17.49
C PHE A 41 -3.13 -9.87 -17.09
N LEU A 42 -4.27 -9.44 -16.54
CA LEU A 42 -5.35 -10.35 -16.12
C LEU A 42 -5.88 -11.20 -17.30
N GLU A 43 -6.04 -10.59 -18.47
CA GLU A 43 -6.44 -11.28 -19.70
C GLU A 43 -5.37 -12.28 -20.17
N LEU A 44 -4.10 -11.90 -20.20
CA LEU A 44 -2.97 -12.78 -20.54
C LEU A 44 -2.81 -13.93 -19.53
N ALA A 45 -3.11 -13.69 -18.27
CA ALA A 45 -3.14 -14.72 -17.23
C ALA A 45 -4.40 -15.60 -17.29
N GLY A 46 -5.26 -15.39 -18.30
CA GLY A 46 -6.37 -16.28 -18.64
C GLY A 46 -7.71 -15.94 -18.00
N LEU A 47 -7.92 -14.75 -17.41
CA LEU A 47 -9.24 -14.27 -17.10
C LEU A 47 -9.95 -13.91 -18.42
N ASN A 48 -11.27 -14.10 -18.46
CA ASN A 48 -12.05 -13.58 -19.59
C ASN A 48 -12.11 -12.04 -19.51
N SER A 49 -12.46 -11.39 -20.63
CA SER A 49 -12.42 -9.93 -20.73
C SER A 49 -13.39 -9.23 -19.77
N ASP A 50 -14.55 -9.83 -19.50
CA ASP A 50 -15.57 -9.26 -18.60
C ASP A 50 -15.06 -9.29 -17.14
N ASP A 51 -14.45 -10.41 -16.72
CA ASP A 51 -13.83 -10.52 -15.39
C ASP A 51 -12.62 -9.58 -15.25
N ALA A 52 -11.77 -9.51 -16.27
CA ALA A 52 -10.62 -8.62 -16.25
C ALA A 52 -11.04 -7.14 -16.16
N GLU A 53 -12.12 -6.74 -16.84
CA GLU A 53 -12.71 -5.40 -16.74
C GLU A 53 -13.33 -5.13 -15.36
N ALA A 54 -13.93 -6.15 -14.75
CA ALA A 54 -14.55 -6.02 -13.42
C ALA A 54 -13.50 -5.84 -12.31
N TYR A 55 -12.28 -6.40 -12.49
CA TYR A 55 -11.23 -6.39 -11.46
C TYR A 55 -10.11 -5.37 -11.71
N ALA A 56 -10.06 -4.72 -12.87
CA ALA A 56 -9.07 -3.70 -13.17
C ALA A 56 -9.70 -2.55 -13.96
N ASP A 57 -9.67 -1.37 -13.41
CA ASP A 57 -10.14 -0.15 -14.07
C ASP A 57 -9.23 0.17 -15.28
N ARG A 58 -9.75 1.00 -16.18
CA ARG A 58 -9.01 1.59 -17.31
C ARG A 58 -7.79 2.42 -16.87
N HIS A 59 -7.71 2.80 -15.61
CA HIS A 59 -6.64 3.60 -15.00
C HIS A 59 -5.69 2.78 -14.12
N ASP A 60 -5.71 1.45 -14.22
CA ASP A 60 -4.82 0.57 -13.47
C ASP A 60 -3.57 0.28 -14.30
N PHE A 61 -2.43 0.79 -13.86
CA PHE A 61 -1.14 0.69 -14.55
C PHE A 61 -0.07 0.13 -13.63
N PHE A 62 0.86 -0.64 -14.21
CA PHE A 62 2.12 -0.99 -13.55
C PHE A 62 3.06 0.23 -13.56
N THR A 63 3.64 0.54 -12.39
CA THR A 63 4.58 1.66 -12.21
C THR A 63 5.99 1.20 -11.87
N TYR A 64 6.11 -0.03 -11.34
CA TYR A 64 7.40 -0.67 -11.04
C TYR A 64 7.26 -2.19 -11.09
N LEU A 65 8.35 -2.86 -11.44
CA LEU A 65 8.49 -4.32 -11.40
C LEU A 65 9.96 -4.67 -11.08
N ASP A 66 10.16 -5.62 -10.17
CA ASP A 66 11.47 -6.21 -9.94
C ASP A 66 12.01 -6.92 -11.18
N PHE A 67 13.32 -6.89 -11.39
CA PHE A 67 13.97 -7.53 -12.55
C PHE A 67 14.09 -9.05 -12.41
N ALA A 68 14.03 -9.57 -11.19
CA ALA A 68 14.19 -10.99 -10.89
C ALA A 68 13.55 -11.36 -9.56
N VAL A 69 13.23 -12.64 -9.40
CA VAL A 69 12.84 -13.22 -8.11
C VAL A 69 14.00 -13.10 -7.12
N GLN A 70 13.72 -12.54 -5.97
CA GLN A 70 14.64 -12.32 -4.86
C GLN A 70 14.44 -13.37 -3.75
N GLU A 71 15.32 -13.38 -2.77
CA GLU A 71 15.24 -14.24 -1.58
C GLU A 71 15.38 -13.43 -0.30
N ASN A 72 14.60 -13.79 0.70
CA ASN A 72 14.74 -13.30 2.06
C ASN A 72 14.49 -14.47 3.05
N PRO A 73 14.59 -14.26 4.39
CA PRO A 73 14.34 -15.32 5.36
C PRO A 73 12.94 -15.95 5.31
N TYR A 74 11.98 -15.33 4.64
CA TYR A 74 10.58 -15.78 4.52
C TYR A 74 10.27 -16.49 3.20
N GLY A 75 11.29 -16.68 2.34
CA GLY A 75 11.16 -17.37 1.06
C GLY A 75 11.57 -16.53 -0.14
N SER A 76 11.16 -16.97 -1.31
CA SER A 76 11.39 -16.26 -2.57
C SER A 76 10.26 -15.27 -2.82
N TYR A 77 10.56 -14.12 -3.42
CA TYR A 77 9.58 -13.06 -3.67
C TYR A 77 10.00 -12.12 -4.78
N PHE A 78 9.06 -11.32 -5.27
CA PHE A 78 9.31 -10.12 -6.07
C PHE A 78 8.27 -9.04 -5.79
N GLU A 79 8.64 -7.77 -5.99
CA GLU A 79 7.78 -6.61 -5.82
C GLU A 79 7.24 -6.10 -7.16
N VAL A 80 5.98 -5.71 -7.14
CA VAL A 80 5.30 -4.98 -8.22
C VAL A 80 4.67 -3.74 -7.62
N GLN A 81 4.70 -2.62 -8.33
CA GLN A 81 3.90 -1.47 -7.96
C GLN A 81 2.89 -1.16 -9.07
N THR A 82 1.70 -0.77 -8.64
CA THR A 82 0.64 -0.32 -9.55
C THR A 82 0.05 1.00 -9.07
N GLU A 83 -0.53 1.72 -10.00
CA GLU A 83 -1.41 2.84 -9.72
C GLU A 83 -2.80 2.49 -10.20
N SER A 84 -3.81 2.64 -9.33
CA SER A 84 -5.20 2.33 -9.63
C SER A 84 -6.14 3.46 -9.23
N ALA A 85 -7.28 3.60 -9.92
CA ALA A 85 -8.27 4.59 -9.58
C ALA A 85 -9.33 4.01 -8.65
N TRP A 86 -9.77 4.78 -7.64
CA TRP A 86 -10.91 4.53 -6.75
C TRP A 86 -10.76 3.39 -5.74
N SER A 87 -9.97 2.38 -6.00
CA SER A 87 -9.72 1.25 -5.10
C SER A 87 -8.36 0.60 -5.37
N ALA A 88 -7.87 -0.21 -4.45
CA ALA A 88 -6.61 -0.94 -4.61
C ALA A 88 -6.65 -2.05 -5.68
N ASN A 89 -7.84 -2.54 -6.06
CA ASN A 89 -8.08 -3.51 -7.15
C ASN A 89 -7.28 -4.82 -7.03
N MET A 90 -7.13 -5.37 -5.81
CA MET A 90 -6.32 -6.58 -5.57
C MET A 90 -7.02 -7.89 -5.97
N GLU A 91 -8.35 -7.92 -6.09
CA GLU A 91 -9.13 -9.14 -6.33
C GLU A 91 -8.75 -9.84 -7.66
N GLY A 92 -8.40 -9.07 -8.68
CA GLY A 92 -7.94 -9.61 -9.97
C GLY A 92 -6.67 -10.45 -9.82
N PHE A 93 -5.70 -9.97 -9.05
CA PHE A 93 -4.48 -10.71 -8.74
C PHE A 93 -4.78 -11.99 -7.95
N TYR A 94 -5.62 -11.93 -6.92
CA TYR A 94 -6.04 -13.13 -6.17
C TYR A 94 -6.70 -14.17 -7.06
N LYS A 95 -7.54 -13.77 -8.03
CA LYS A 95 -8.17 -14.69 -8.99
C LYS A 95 -7.14 -15.38 -9.87
N VAL A 96 -6.15 -14.65 -10.37
CA VAL A 96 -5.05 -15.21 -11.17
C VAL A 96 -4.25 -16.21 -10.34
N LEU A 97 -3.88 -15.86 -9.11
CA LEU A 97 -3.11 -16.74 -8.23
C LEU A 97 -3.85 -18.05 -7.95
N ARG A 98 -5.12 -17.97 -7.57
CA ARG A 98 -5.96 -19.16 -7.30
C ARG A 98 -6.11 -20.03 -8.54
N LYS A 99 -6.29 -19.42 -9.71
CA LYS A 99 -6.53 -20.15 -10.96
C LYS A 99 -5.29 -20.86 -11.49
N ASN A 100 -4.13 -20.19 -11.44
CA ASN A 100 -2.96 -20.63 -12.19
C ASN A 100 -1.87 -21.26 -11.30
N TYR A 101 -1.87 -20.96 -10.00
CA TYR A 101 -0.74 -21.31 -9.11
C TYR A 101 -1.14 -22.16 -7.90
N ASP A 102 -2.44 -22.43 -7.69
CA ASP A 102 -2.97 -23.39 -6.71
C ASP A 102 -2.28 -23.31 -5.32
N GLY A 103 -2.17 -22.10 -4.77
CA GLY A 103 -1.55 -21.88 -3.46
C GLY A 103 -0.01 -21.87 -3.42
N LYS A 104 0.67 -22.03 -4.56
CA LYS A 104 2.14 -21.95 -4.63
C LYS A 104 2.68 -20.53 -4.45
N ILE A 105 1.87 -19.53 -4.77
CA ILE A 105 2.19 -18.12 -4.63
C ILE A 105 1.16 -17.47 -3.73
N ASN A 106 1.66 -16.73 -2.73
CA ASN A 106 0.89 -15.86 -1.87
C ASN A 106 1.13 -14.41 -2.26
N MET A 107 0.27 -13.52 -1.76
CA MET A 107 0.37 -12.08 -2.04
C MET A 107 0.06 -11.30 -0.77
N VAL A 108 0.87 -10.27 -0.52
CA VAL A 108 0.57 -9.19 0.41
C VAL A 108 0.73 -7.85 -0.29
N TYR A 109 0.04 -6.84 0.18
CA TYR A 109 0.09 -5.52 -0.42
C TYR A 109 -0.02 -4.40 0.60
N GLN A 110 0.55 -3.25 0.26
CA GLN A 110 0.36 -1.98 0.93
C GLN A 110 -0.20 -0.99 -0.08
N SER A 111 -1.30 -0.32 0.26
CA SER A 111 -1.98 0.62 -0.63
C SER A 111 -2.24 1.94 0.08
N GLU A 112 -2.03 3.02 -0.62
CA GLU A 112 -2.21 4.37 -0.11
C GLU A 112 -3.02 5.25 -1.07
N GLU A 113 -4.03 5.92 -0.54
CA GLU A 113 -4.72 7.04 -1.17
C GLU A 113 -4.78 8.19 -0.16
N SER A 114 -3.85 9.12 -0.30
CA SER A 114 -3.64 10.19 0.69
C SER A 114 -4.74 11.25 0.67
N GLY A 115 -5.45 11.44 -0.46
CA GLY A 115 -6.51 12.44 -0.58
C GLY A 115 -7.77 12.11 0.23
N CYS A 116 -8.07 10.82 0.41
CA CYS A 116 -9.16 10.33 1.25
C CYS A 116 -8.67 9.75 2.58
N GLY A 117 -7.38 9.76 2.87
CA GLY A 117 -6.84 9.19 4.09
C GLY A 117 -7.01 7.66 4.18
N ILE A 118 -6.90 6.96 3.04
CA ILE A 118 -7.03 5.51 2.98
C ILE A 118 -5.65 4.88 2.95
N PHE A 119 -5.36 4.07 3.95
CA PHE A 119 -4.08 3.38 4.14
C PHE A 119 -4.35 1.92 4.50
N ILE A 120 -3.90 0.98 3.65
CA ILE A 120 -4.13 -0.45 3.78
C ILE A 120 -2.78 -1.16 3.82
N ASN A 121 -2.61 -2.12 4.75
CA ASN A 121 -1.49 -3.03 4.79
C ASN A 121 -2.01 -4.44 5.09
N SER A 122 -2.01 -5.31 4.08
CA SER A 122 -2.50 -6.68 4.21
C SER A 122 -1.48 -7.63 4.85
N ASP A 123 -0.24 -7.21 5.03
CA ASP A 123 0.81 -7.99 5.69
C ASP A 123 0.70 -7.87 7.21
N THR A 124 -0.22 -8.62 7.82
CA THR A 124 -0.49 -8.59 9.26
C THR A 124 0.72 -9.00 10.10
N GLU A 125 1.54 -9.92 9.58
CA GLU A 125 2.73 -10.41 10.25
C GLU A 125 3.93 -9.44 10.14
N GLY A 126 3.95 -8.57 9.14
CA GLY A 126 5.03 -7.63 8.92
C GLY A 126 6.29 -8.25 8.32
N PHE A 127 6.14 -9.28 7.49
CA PHE A 127 7.27 -9.94 6.83
C PHE A 127 7.89 -9.10 5.72
N PHE A 128 7.07 -8.31 5.06
CA PHE A 128 7.46 -7.45 3.93
C PHE A 128 7.14 -5.97 4.17
N PHE A 129 5.96 -5.68 4.74
CA PHE A 129 5.51 -4.32 5.04
C PHE A 129 5.38 -4.13 6.54
N THR A 130 6.42 -3.59 7.16
CA THR A 130 6.44 -3.35 8.62
C THR A 130 5.67 -2.12 9.05
N ASP A 131 5.37 -1.21 8.12
CA ASP A 131 4.74 0.07 8.41
C ASP A 131 3.30 -0.11 8.91
N ARG A 132 3.01 0.52 10.05
CA ARG A 132 1.68 0.51 10.68
C ARG A 132 1.11 1.90 10.86
N TYR A 133 1.96 2.92 10.83
CA TYR A 133 1.58 4.32 11.00
C TYR A 133 2.28 5.18 9.96
N ARG A 134 1.57 6.19 9.46
CA ARG A 134 2.09 7.22 8.56
C ARG A 134 1.90 8.58 9.21
N LEU A 135 2.94 9.37 9.23
CA LEU A 135 2.92 10.76 9.65
C LEU A 135 3.28 11.65 8.45
N ASP A 136 2.47 12.67 8.22
CA ASP A 136 2.73 13.70 7.22
C ASP A 136 2.46 15.05 7.88
N TYR A 137 3.46 15.90 8.03
CA TYR A 137 3.25 17.25 8.56
C TYR A 137 4.10 18.29 7.82
N CYS A 138 3.54 19.49 7.77
CA CYS A 138 4.24 20.70 7.40
C CYS A 138 4.02 21.74 8.50
N TYR A 139 5.11 22.21 9.11
CA TYR A 139 5.06 23.22 10.17
C TYR A 139 6.33 24.07 10.19
N GLY A 140 6.19 25.39 10.07
CA GLY A 140 7.31 26.30 9.88
C GLY A 140 8.10 25.96 8.62
N ASP A 141 9.42 25.76 8.78
CA ASP A 141 10.31 25.37 7.67
C ASP A 141 10.46 23.84 7.51
N SER A 142 9.72 23.05 8.31
CA SER A 142 9.81 21.59 8.30
C SER A 142 8.66 20.98 7.51
N SER A 143 9.00 20.09 6.57
CA SER A 143 8.04 19.23 5.87
C SER A 143 8.55 17.80 5.95
N VAL A 144 7.76 16.91 6.53
CA VAL A 144 8.17 15.55 6.88
C VAL A 144 7.06 14.58 6.48
N ARG A 145 7.46 13.46 5.84
CA ARG A 145 6.63 12.28 5.69
C ARG A 145 7.44 11.07 6.15
N GLU A 146 6.92 10.39 7.16
CA GLU A 146 7.60 9.26 7.81
C GLU A 146 6.62 8.12 8.07
N TYR A 147 7.17 6.91 8.14
CA TYR A 147 6.45 5.68 8.39
C TYR A 147 7.06 4.97 9.61
N PHE A 148 6.20 4.35 10.42
CA PHE A 148 6.61 3.70 11.66
C PHE A 148 5.94 2.35 11.81
N SER A 149 6.68 1.40 12.36
CA SER A 149 6.18 0.06 12.62
C SER A 149 5.37 -0.02 13.91
N THR A 150 5.63 0.88 14.87
CA THR A 150 4.96 0.86 16.19
C THR A 150 4.46 2.24 16.60
N TRP A 151 3.42 2.24 17.46
CA TRP A 151 2.96 3.47 18.08
C TRP A 151 4.02 4.12 18.97
N GLN A 152 4.86 3.32 19.61
CA GLN A 152 5.93 3.85 20.46
C GLN A 152 6.93 4.69 19.65
N GLU A 153 7.43 4.17 18.53
CA GLU A 153 8.32 4.92 17.61
C GLU A 153 7.65 6.20 17.12
N THR A 154 6.37 6.13 16.75
CA THR A 154 5.59 7.29 16.32
C THR A 154 5.52 8.34 17.44
N ALA A 155 5.22 7.94 18.66
CA ALA A 155 5.11 8.83 19.82
C ALA A 155 6.46 9.47 20.19
N GLU A 156 7.54 8.71 20.10
CA GLU A 156 8.92 9.22 20.33
C GLU A 156 9.27 10.29 19.28
N PHE A 157 8.99 10.03 18.01
CA PHE A 157 9.20 10.98 16.93
C PHE A 157 8.35 12.26 17.12
N LEU A 158 7.05 12.10 17.41
CA LEU A 158 6.15 13.23 17.67
C LEU A 158 6.61 14.08 18.86
N ASN A 159 7.13 13.46 19.92
CA ASN A 159 7.66 14.20 21.07
C ASN A 159 8.96 14.94 20.74
N ALA A 160 9.78 14.43 19.83
CA ALA A 160 10.97 15.13 19.36
C ALA A 160 10.59 16.34 18.49
N ALA A 161 9.63 16.18 17.58
CA ALA A 161 9.15 17.25 16.71
C ALA A 161 8.28 18.29 17.45
N PHE A 162 7.43 17.83 18.37
CA PHE A 162 6.44 18.62 19.10
C PHE A 162 6.52 18.42 20.62
N PRO A 163 7.61 18.85 21.30
CA PRO A 163 7.90 18.49 22.70
C PRO A 163 6.88 18.99 23.71
N LYS A 164 6.08 20.01 23.38
CA LYS A 164 5.01 20.49 24.29
C LYS A 164 3.80 19.53 24.32
N ALA A 165 3.62 18.69 23.28
CA ALA A 165 2.46 17.83 23.17
C ALA A 165 2.45 16.66 24.17
N LYS A 166 3.63 16.16 24.58
CA LYS A 166 3.79 15.09 25.58
C LYS A 166 2.96 13.86 25.25
N ILE A 167 3.16 13.32 24.06
CA ILE A 167 2.47 12.12 23.58
C ILE A 167 2.98 10.89 24.36
N THR A 168 2.07 10.05 24.83
CA THR A 168 2.38 8.83 25.60
C THR A 168 1.95 7.60 24.83
N PRO A 169 2.42 6.38 25.19
CA PRO A 169 1.95 5.14 24.59
C PRO A 169 0.44 4.89 24.68
N TYR A 170 -0.25 5.59 25.59
CA TYR A 170 -1.70 5.49 25.80
C TYR A 170 -2.50 6.61 25.12
N THR A 171 -1.84 7.54 24.46
CA THR A 171 -2.50 8.61 23.70
C THR A 171 -3.06 8.02 22.41
N THR A 172 -4.32 8.29 22.09
CA THR A 172 -4.88 7.88 20.78
C THR A 172 -4.32 8.74 19.65
N LEU A 173 -4.42 8.27 18.38
CA LEU A 173 -4.01 9.07 17.23
C LEU A 173 -4.74 10.42 17.20
N ALA A 174 -6.06 10.40 17.35
CA ALA A 174 -6.88 11.61 17.34
C ALA A 174 -6.49 12.58 18.46
N ASP A 175 -6.26 12.08 19.69
CA ASP A 175 -5.82 12.91 20.80
C ASP A 175 -4.42 13.49 20.57
N ALA A 176 -3.52 12.75 19.92
CA ALA A 176 -2.18 13.23 19.58
C ALA A 176 -2.26 14.41 18.60
N VAL A 177 -3.01 14.24 17.51
CA VAL A 177 -3.22 15.31 16.51
C VAL A 177 -3.88 16.52 17.15
N ASN A 178 -5.01 16.35 17.81
CA ASN A 178 -5.73 17.46 18.48
C ASN A 178 -4.85 18.22 19.48
N ARG A 179 -4.01 17.51 20.24
CA ARG A 179 -3.11 18.13 21.22
C ARG A 179 -2.00 18.93 20.54
N ILE A 180 -1.43 18.38 19.46
CA ILE A 180 -0.40 19.09 18.68
C ILE A 180 -1.00 20.34 18.06
N GLU A 181 -2.12 20.23 17.35
CA GLU A 181 -2.80 21.36 16.71
C GLU A 181 -3.16 22.47 17.70
N SER A 182 -3.66 22.11 18.89
CA SER A 182 -4.03 23.07 19.93
C SER A 182 -2.84 23.86 20.48
N LEU A 183 -1.65 23.24 20.52
CA LEU A 183 -0.43 23.81 21.11
C LEU A 183 0.45 24.56 20.12
N TYR A 184 0.41 24.19 18.84
CA TYR A 184 1.32 24.69 17.80
C TYR A 184 0.64 25.60 16.78
N HIS A 185 -0.70 25.67 16.75
CA HIS A 185 -1.49 26.64 15.96
C HIS A 185 -1.12 26.67 14.46
N PHE A 186 -1.35 25.56 13.77
CA PHE A 186 -1.10 25.44 12.33
C PHE A 186 -1.82 26.52 11.50
N ASP A 187 -1.11 27.21 10.60
CA ASP A 187 -1.67 28.22 9.70
C ASP A 187 -1.95 27.59 8.32
N SER A 188 -3.22 27.33 8.03
CA SER A 188 -3.64 26.75 6.75
C SER A 188 -3.26 27.61 5.54
N ARG A 189 -3.11 28.93 5.69
CA ARG A 189 -2.67 29.82 4.60
C ARG A 189 -1.21 29.58 4.20
N LYS A 190 -0.42 29.00 5.12
CA LYS A 190 0.96 28.55 4.88
C LYS A 190 1.03 27.07 4.50
N GLN A 191 -0.13 26.42 4.28
CA GLN A 191 -0.26 24.98 4.04
C GLN A 191 0.29 24.13 5.21
N GLU A 192 0.34 24.71 6.41
CA GLU A 192 0.72 23.95 7.61
C GLU A 192 -0.37 22.94 7.95
N HIS A 193 0.03 21.70 8.23
CA HIS A 193 -0.86 20.58 8.55
C HIS A 193 -0.14 19.51 9.33
N ILE A 194 -0.91 18.62 9.94
CA ILE A 194 -0.46 17.34 10.49
C ILE A 194 -1.51 16.27 10.20
N TYR A 195 -1.11 15.20 9.52
CA TYR A 195 -1.90 14.00 9.30
C TYR A 195 -1.17 12.82 9.93
N LEU A 196 -1.90 12.05 10.71
CA LEU A 196 -1.40 10.85 11.38
C LEU A 196 -2.40 9.75 11.16
N ASP A 197 -2.02 8.78 10.36
CA ASP A 197 -2.86 7.70 9.90
C ASP A 197 -2.34 6.36 10.40
N ARG A 198 -3.25 5.40 10.56
CA ARG A 198 -2.93 4.00 10.81
C ARG A 198 -3.30 3.19 9.58
N PHE A 199 -2.40 2.32 9.13
CA PHE A 199 -2.71 1.33 8.12
C PHE A 199 -3.74 0.33 8.67
N LYS A 200 -4.82 0.11 7.91
CA LYS A 200 -5.84 -0.88 8.22
C LYS A 200 -5.43 -2.24 7.67
N CYS A 201 -5.75 -3.31 8.39
CA CYS A 201 -5.71 -4.64 7.81
C CYS A 201 -6.84 -4.80 6.80
N SER A 202 -6.59 -5.54 5.71
CA SER A 202 -7.62 -5.83 4.70
C SER A 202 -8.83 -6.58 5.25
N GLU A 203 -8.68 -7.30 6.36
CA GLU A 203 -9.77 -7.99 7.07
C GLU A 203 -10.78 -7.03 7.72
N GLU A 204 -10.36 -5.79 8.06
CA GLU A 204 -11.25 -4.78 8.65
C GLU A 204 -12.19 -4.15 7.61
N GLU A 205 -11.88 -4.25 6.31
CA GLU A 205 -12.72 -3.71 5.21
C GLU A 205 -13.82 -4.67 4.74
N GLY A 206 -13.68 -5.97 4.96
CA GLY A 206 -14.70 -6.99 4.63
C GLY A 206 -16.01 -6.88 5.41
N GLY A 207 -16.07 -6.01 6.40
CA GLY A 207 -17.25 -5.73 7.23
C GLY A 207 -18.22 -4.68 6.69
N LEU A 208 -17.91 -4.01 5.57
CA LEU A 208 -18.74 -2.93 5.00
C LEU A 208 -19.43 -3.29 3.68
N ALA A 209 -19.31 -4.54 3.20
CA ALA A 209 -20.02 -5.06 2.02
C ALA A 209 -20.87 -6.28 2.39
N ALA A 210 -21.88 -6.07 3.21
CA ALA A 210 -23.00 -7.00 3.42
C ALA A 210 -24.32 -6.22 3.36
#